data_8962e950539d4980fe7c9400a99ab335
#
_entry.id   8962e950539d4980fe7c9400a99ab335
#
_cell.length_a   1.000
_cell.length_b   1.000
_cell.length_c   1.000
_cell.angle_alpha   90.00
_cell.angle_beta   90.00
_cell.angle_gamma   90.00
#
_symmetry.space_group_name_H-M   'P 1'
#
loop_
_entity.id
_entity.type
_entity.pdbx_description
1 polymer ?
#
loop_
_entity_poly.entity_id
_entity_poly.type
_entity_poly.pdbx_seq_one_letter_code
_entity_poly.pdbx_strand_id
1 'polypeptide(L)'
;MDKYEYNLKLDQMKSRYAEEKYDEAADIADTINWNKVKNVNGLVKAGEVYEKVQRYEESREVLLMAYDRSPIGRMIIYRLAEVAVKMKDFQAAQDYYDEFVEIAPHDTLKYVLRYDIQKAQGASYEELIPILEELKEQEYTEEWAYELAYLYHKAGMSEKCIDACDELVLWFGDGPYVERALELKMLYQPLTKTQEEKYRSFC
;
A
#
# COMPACT_ATOMS: atom_id res chain seq x y z
N MET A 1 -5.41 -7.54 -32.75
CA MET A 1 -6.33 -7.95 -31.67
C MET A 1 -7.59 -7.10 -31.77
N ASP A 2 -8.74 -7.72 -31.88
CA ASP A 2 -10.01 -7.00 -31.88
C ASP A 2 -10.52 -6.73 -30.47
N LYS A 3 -11.59 -5.95 -30.37
CA LYS A 3 -12.17 -5.56 -29.09
C LYS A 3 -12.63 -6.76 -28.25
N TYR A 4 -13.20 -7.78 -28.90
CA TYR A 4 -13.67 -8.97 -28.21
C TYR A 4 -12.49 -9.75 -27.59
N GLU A 5 -11.45 -9.97 -28.36
CA GLU A 5 -10.23 -10.65 -27.89
C GLU A 5 -9.57 -9.88 -26.76
N TYR A 6 -9.50 -8.55 -26.87
CA TYR A 6 -8.95 -7.70 -25.82
C TYR A 6 -9.76 -7.84 -24.52
N ASN A 7 -11.09 -7.72 -24.60
CA ASN A 7 -11.94 -7.85 -23.42
C ASN A 7 -11.82 -9.22 -22.76
N LEU A 8 -11.73 -10.27 -23.55
CA LEU A 8 -11.55 -11.63 -23.03
C LEU A 8 -10.20 -11.76 -22.27
N LYS A 9 -9.15 -11.28 -22.86
CA LYS A 9 -7.80 -11.31 -22.24
C LYS A 9 -7.76 -10.44 -20.98
N LEU A 10 -8.39 -9.27 -21.01
CA LEU A 10 -8.48 -8.39 -19.84
C LEU A 10 -9.21 -9.07 -18.68
N ASP A 11 -10.33 -9.73 -18.95
CA ASP A 11 -11.09 -10.46 -17.94
C ASP A 11 -10.29 -11.62 -17.37
N GLN A 12 -9.59 -12.36 -18.22
CA GLN A 12 -8.69 -13.45 -17.79
C GLN A 12 -7.57 -12.92 -16.90
N MET A 13 -6.94 -11.82 -17.29
CA MET A 13 -5.87 -11.19 -16.52
C MET A 13 -6.38 -10.76 -15.13
N LYS A 14 -7.55 -10.10 -15.08
CA LYS A 14 -8.17 -9.69 -13.82
C LYS A 14 -8.53 -10.89 -12.93
N SER A 15 -9.01 -11.97 -13.53
CA SER A 15 -9.35 -13.20 -12.82
C SER A 15 -8.11 -13.84 -12.17
N ARG A 16 -7.03 -13.94 -12.92
CA ARG A 16 -5.76 -14.47 -12.38
C ARG A 16 -5.22 -13.59 -11.26
N TYR A 17 -5.30 -12.27 -11.43
CA TYR A 17 -4.88 -11.32 -10.39
C TYR A 17 -5.70 -11.51 -9.10
N ALA A 18 -7.02 -11.65 -9.22
CA ALA A 18 -7.92 -11.86 -8.07
C ALA A 18 -7.63 -13.18 -7.35
N GLU A 19 -7.16 -14.20 -8.07
CA GLU A 19 -6.76 -15.49 -7.51
C GLU A 19 -5.32 -15.48 -6.98
N GLU A 20 -4.66 -14.32 -6.96
CA GLU A 20 -3.26 -14.15 -6.58
C GLU A 20 -2.26 -14.91 -7.47
N LYS A 21 -2.68 -15.27 -8.67
CA LYS A 21 -1.83 -15.92 -9.70
C LYS A 21 -1.18 -14.84 -10.55
N TYR A 22 -0.28 -14.07 -9.93
CA TYR A 22 0.29 -12.88 -10.54
C TYR A 22 1.16 -13.17 -11.76
N ASP A 23 1.92 -14.26 -11.75
CA ASP A 23 2.75 -14.67 -12.91
C ASP A 23 1.88 -15.00 -14.12
N GLU A 24 0.78 -15.72 -13.90
CA GLU A 24 -0.17 -16.03 -14.96
C GLU A 24 -0.86 -14.75 -15.50
N ALA A 25 -1.21 -13.83 -14.60
CA ALA A 25 -1.76 -12.54 -15.00
C ALA A 25 -0.77 -11.76 -15.88
N ALA A 26 0.52 -11.75 -15.50
CA ALA A 26 1.57 -11.08 -16.27
C ALA A 26 1.78 -11.72 -17.64
N ASP A 27 1.73 -13.05 -17.72
CA ASP A 27 1.82 -13.76 -19.00
C ASP A 27 0.69 -13.34 -19.95
N ILE A 28 -0.52 -13.18 -19.43
CA ILE A 28 -1.65 -12.68 -20.23
C ILE A 28 -1.42 -11.23 -20.64
N ALA A 29 -0.95 -10.39 -19.72
CA ALA A 29 -0.64 -8.98 -20.00
C ALA A 29 0.39 -8.84 -21.14
N ASP A 30 1.37 -9.73 -21.19
CA ASP A 30 2.40 -9.74 -22.22
C ASP A 30 1.85 -10.01 -23.63
N THR A 31 0.67 -10.62 -23.74
CA THR A 31 0.02 -10.89 -25.02
C THR A 31 -0.79 -9.71 -25.55
N ILE A 32 -0.94 -8.65 -24.77
CA ILE A 32 -1.73 -7.47 -25.13
C ILE A 32 -0.79 -6.35 -25.61
N ASN A 33 -1.14 -5.74 -26.74
CA ASN A 33 -0.43 -4.55 -27.20
C ASN A 33 -1.02 -3.31 -26.53
N TRP A 34 -0.44 -2.92 -25.42
CA TRP A 34 -0.92 -1.82 -24.59
C TRP A 34 -0.86 -0.46 -25.30
N ASN A 35 0.00 -0.30 -26.28
CA ASN A 35 0.08 0.92 -27.08
C ASN A 35 -1.22 1.22 -27.84
N LYS A 36 -1.99 0.19 -28.14
CA LYS A 36 -3.28 0.29 -28.85
C LYS A 36 -4.48 0.37 -27.91
N VAL A 37 -4.27 0.20 -26.61
CA VAL A 37 -5.34 0.22 -25.61
C VAL A 37 -5.64 1.66 -25.23
N LYS A 38 -6.91 2.07 -25.37
CA LYS A 38 -7.38 3.41 -25.02
C LYS A 38 -8.01 3.48 -23.64
N ASN A 39 -8.43 2.36 -23.09
CA ASN A 39 -9.10 2.28 -21.80
C ASN A 39 -8.10 2.44 -20.67
N VAL A 40 -8.26 3.52 -19.88
CA VAL A 40 -7.37 3.85 -18.76
C VAL A 40 -7.38 2.74 -17.70
N ASN A 41 -8.55 2.18 -17.41
CA ASN A 41 -8.67 1.13 -16.37
C ASN A 41 -7.86 -0.12 -16.70
N GLY A 42 -7.83 -0.51 -17.98
CA GLY A 42 -7.02 -1.63 -18.44
C GLY A 42 -5.53 -1.38 -18.27
N LEU A 43 -5.09 -0.18 -18.62
CA LEU A 43 -3.68 0.23 -18.44
C LEU A 43 -3.26 0.24 -16.97
N VAL A 44 -4.12 0.78 -16.10
CA VAL A 44 -3.86 0.81 -14.65
C VAL A 44 -3.76 -0.61 -14.10
N LYS A 45 -4.67 -1.49 -14.51
CA LYS A 45 -4.65 -2.89 -14.07
C LYS A 45 -3.38 -3.60 -14.53
N ALA A 46 -2.95 -3.37 -15.76
CA ALA A 46 -1.67 -3.89 -16.25
C ALA A 46 -0.49 -3.40 -15.39
N GLY A 47 -0.51 -2.12 -15.00
CA GLY A 47 0.48 -1.56 -14.10
C GLY A 47 0.53 -2.29 -12.76
N GLU A 48 -0.62 -2.57 -12.17
CA GLU A 48 -0.73 -3.33 -10.92
C GLU A 48 -0.18 -4.76 -11.08
N VAL A 49 -0.51 -5.42 -12.19
CA VAL A 49 -0.04 -6.77 -12.48
C VAL A 49 1.48 -6.82 -12.58
N TYR A 50 2.06 -5.92 -13.38
CA TYR A 50 3.51 -5.88 -13.56
C TYR A 50 4.24 -5.53 -12.26
N GLU A 51 3.67 -4.65 -11.45
CA GLU A 51 4.23 -4.32 -10.13
C GLU A 51 4.29 -5.56 -9.23
N LYS A 52 3.23 -6.37 -9.21
CA LYS A 52 3.17 -7.59 -8.38
C LYS A 52 4.25 -8.61 -8.71
N VAL A 53 4.66 -8.69 -9.97
CA VAL A 53 5.75 -9.58 -10.41
C VAL A 53 7.09 -8.86 -10.46
N GLN A 54 7.18 -7.67 -9.88
CA GLN A 54 8.40 -6.86 -9.79
C GLN A 54 8.98 -6.43 -11.16
N ARG A 55 8.12 -6.34 -12.16
CA ARG A 55 8.48 -5.82 -13.49
C ARG A 55 8.15 -4.33 -13.53
N TYR A 56 8.93 -3.55 -12.81
CA TYR A 56 8.65 -2.14 -12.55
C TYR A 56 8.77 -1.26 -13.81
N GLU A 57 9.67 -1.60 -14.73
CA GLU A 57 9.82 -0.87 -16.01
C GLU A 57 8.54 -0.94 -16.83
N GLU A 58 8.00 -2.15 -17.01
CA GLU A 58 6.76 -2.35 -17.76
C GLU A 58 5.56 -1.74 -17.02
N SER A 59 5.54 -1.85 -15.69
CA SER A 59 4.52 -1.20 -14.88
C SER A 59 4.51 0.31 -15.14
N ARG A 60 5.67 0.94 -15.08
CA ARG A 60 5.81 2.38 -15.32
C ARG A 60 5.34 2.76 -16.72
N GLU A 61 5.73 1.99 -17.74
CA GLU A 61 5.35 2.27 -19.13
C GLU A 61 3.84 2.34 -19.30
N VAL A 62 3.11 1.32 -18.83
CA VAL A 62 1.64 1.30 -18.99
C VAL A 62 0.96 2.36 -18.12
N LEU A 63 1.50 2.64 -16.93
CA LEU A 63 0.98 3.70 -16.07
C LEU A 63 1.20 5.10 -16.68
N LEU A 64 2.33 5.33 -17.36
CA LEU A 64 2.57 6.57 -18.09
C LEU A 64 1.60 6.74 -19.26
N MET A 65 1.25 5.65 -19.96
CA MET A 65 0.21 5.69 -20.99
C MET A 65 -1.14 6.09 -20.39
N ALA A 66 -1.48 5.55 -19.22
CA ALA A 66 -2.69 5.93 -18.50
C ALA A 66 -2.66 7.40 -18.07
N TYR A 67 -1.52 7.86 -17.58
CA TYR A 67 -1.29 9.25 -17.15
C TYR A 67 -1.48 10.22 -18.32
N ASP A 68 -0.95 9.91 -19.50
CA ASP A 68 -1.10 10.75 -20.69
C ASP A 68 -2.57 10.95 -21.07
N ARG A 69 -3.42 9.96 -20.79
CA ARG A 69 -4.85 10.01 -21.10
C ARG A 69 -5.69 10.62 -19.98
N SER A 70 -5.20 10.56 -18.75
CA SER A 70 -5.91 11.08 -17.58
C SER A 70 -4.90 11.67 -16.57
N PRO A 71 -4.30 12.84 -16.89
CA PRO A 71 -3.22 13.42 -16.07
C PRO A 71 -3.70 13.92 -14.69
N ILE A 72 -5.01 13.96 -14.45
CA ILE A 72 -5.58 14.33 -13.15
C ILE A 72 -6.12 13.12 -12.38
N GLY A 73 -5.85 11.91 -12.87
CA GLY A 73 -6.24 10.69 -12.17
C GLY A 73 -5.37 10.45 -10.95
N ARG A 74 -5.88 10.78 -9.76
CA ARG A 74 -5.08 10.68 -8.52
C ARG A 74 -4.51 9.29 -8.28
N MET A 75 -5.25 8.22 -8.60
CA MET A 75 -4.79 6.86 -8.39
C MET A 75 -3.69 6.45 -9.37
N ILE A 76 -3.69 7.02 -10.58
CA ILE A 76 -2.60 6.80 -11.54
C ILE A 76 -1.32 7.42 -11.00
N ILE A 77 -1.41 8.65 -10.51
CA ILE A 77 -0.27 9.38 -9.93
C ILE A 77 0.24 8.65 -8.68
N TYR A 78 -0.68 8.17 -7.83
CA TYR A 78 -0.33 7.37 -6.66
C TYR A 78 0.46 6.11 -7.05
N ARG A 79 -0.01 5.37 -8.06
CA ARG A 79 0.66 4.15 -8.55
C ARG A 79 2.03 4.46 -9.15
N LEU A 80 2.14 5.55 -9.90
CA LEU A 80 3.43 6.00 -10.46
C LEU A 80 4.43 6.32 -9.34
N ALA A 81 3.96 6.97 -8.27
CA ALA A 81 4.80 7.25 -7.11
C ALA A 81 5.28 5.96 -6.44
N GLU A 82 4.38 4.99 -6.25
CA GLU A 82 4.74 3.68 -5.66
C GLU A 82 5.80 2.97 -6.49
N VAL A 83 5.62 2.92 -7.81
CA VAL A 83 6.57 2.27 -8.72
C VAL A 83 7.92 3.01 -8.70
N ALA A 84 7.90 4.34 -8.68
CA ALA A 84 9.12 5.13 -8.57
C ALA A 84 9.90 4.79 -7.30
N VAL A 85 9.22 4.62 -6.17
CA VAL A 85 9.85 4.18 -4.91
C VAL A 85 10.50 2.82 -5.08
N LYS A 86 9.80 1.85 -5.69
CA LYS A 86 10.33 0.50 -5.95
C LYS A 86 11.56 0.52 -6.85
N MET A 87 11.60 1.44 -7.81
CA MET A 87 12.74 1.62 -8.71
C MET A 87 13.85 2.46 -8.09
N LYS A 88 13.65 2.96 -6.87
CA LYS A 88 14.57 3.88 -6.18
C LYS A 88 14.78 5.19 -6.94
N ASP A 89 13.83 5.57 -7.75
CA ASP A 89 13.80 6.88 -8.41
C ASP A 89 13.08 7.88 -7.50
N PHE A 90 13.79 8.33 -6.48
CA PHE A 90 13.20 9.17 -5.42
C PHE A 90 12.83 10.56 -5.90
N GLN A 91 13.52 11.06 -6.91
CA GLN A 91 13.14 12.35 -7.49
C GLN A 91 11.78 12.26 -8.18
N ALA A 92 11.58 11.23 -9.01
CA ALA A 92 10.28 10.98 -9.65
C ALA A 92 9.19 10.72 -8.59
N ALA A 93 9.49 9.93 -7.56
CA ALA A 93 8.55 9.66 -6.48
C ALA A 93 8.10 10.95 -5.79
N GLN A 94 9.03 11.85 -5.51
CA GLN A 94 8.71 13.15 -4.90
C GLN A 94 7.87 14.02 -5.82
N ASP A 95 8.20 14.05 -7.11
CA ASP A 95 7.44 14.83 -8.09
C ASP A 95 6.00 14.35 -8.20
N TYR A 96 5.78 13.03 -8.23
CA TYR A 96 4.43 12.45 -8.23
C TYR A 96 3.71 12.70 -6.89
N TYR A 97 4.42 12.66 -5.78
CA TYR A 97 3.85 13.02 -4.48
C TYR A 97 3.33 14.46 -4.49
N ASP A 98 4.13 15.39 -5.00
CA ASP A 98 3.75 16.80 -5.07
C ASP A 98 2.51 16.99 -5.94
N GLU A 99 2.44 16.31 -7.10
CA GLU A 99 1.26 16.31 -7.97
C GLU A 99 0.04 15.73 -7.26
N PHE A 100 0.22 14.62 -6.53
CA PHE A 100 -0.89 13.98 -5.80
C PHE A 100 -1.47 14.92 -4.75
N VAL A 101 -0.62 15.56 -3.97
CA VAL A 101 -1.06 16.52 -2.94
C VAL A 101 -1.79 17.70 -3.54
N GLU A 102 -1.35 18.18 -4.70
CA GLU A 102 -2.01 19.28 -5.39
C GLU A 102 -3.41 18.90 -5.88
N ILE A 103 -3.56 17.71 -6.45
CA ILE A 103 -4.84 17.22 -7.00
C ILE A 103 -5.78 16.76 -5.88
N ALA A 104 -5.27 16.09 -4.87
CA ALA A 104 -6.05 15.46 -3.80
C ALA A 104 -5.50 15.83 -2.41
N PRO A 105 -5.58 17.11 -2.01
CA PRO A 105 -4.96 17.57 -0.76
C PRO A 105 -5.58 16.98 0.50
N HIS A 106 -6.80 16.46 0.42
CA HIS A 106 -7.50 15.86 1.56
C HIS A 106 -7.49 14.33 1.55
N ASP A 107 -6.86 13.71 0.57
CA ASP A 107 -6.75 12.26 0.51
C ASP A 107 -5.67 11.77 1.47
N THR A 108 -6.04 10.83 2.34
CA THR A 108 -5.13 10.27 3.36
C THR A 108 -3.98 9.47 2.78
N LEU A 109 -4.08 9.03 1.52
CA LEU A 109 -3.00 8.32 0.82
C LEU A 109 -1.74 9.17 0.69
N LYS A 110 -1.82 10.49 0.81
CA LYS A 110 -0.63 11.35 0.83
C LYS A 110 0.32 11.01 1.98
N TYR A 111 -0.21 10.60 3.12
CA TYR A 111 0.61 10.18 4.26
C TYR A 111 1.29 8.84 3.99
N VAL A 112 0.58 7.93 3.34
CA VAL A 112 1.13 6.63 2.93
C VAL A 112 2.28 6.82 1.94
N LEU A 113 2.11 7.67 0.93
CA LEU A 113 3.18 7.98 -0.02
C LEU A 113 4.40 8.61 0.67
N ARG A 114 4.16 9.59 1.53
CA ARG A 114 5.23 10.26 2.26
C ARG A 114 6.01 9.27 3.14
N TYR A 115 5.28 8.41 3.83
CA TYR A 115 5.87 7.34 4.64
C TYR A 115 6.74 6.41 3.78
N ASP A 116 6.19 5.91 2.66
CA ASP A 116 6.90 4.98 1.78
C ASP A 116 8.16 5.61 1.18
N ILE A 117 8.08 6.86 0.73
CA ILE A 117 9.22 7.58 0.16
C ILE A 117 10.32 7.76 1.21
N GLN A 118 9.98 8.25 2.38
CA GLN A 118 10.96 8.50 3.43
C GLN A 118 11.56 7.21 3.99
N LYS A 119 10.75 6.18 4.17
CA LYS A 119 11.22 4.87 4.59
C LYS A 119 12.23 4.28 3.60
N ALA A 120 11.91 4.35 2.31
CA ALA A 120 12.79 3.85 1.25
C ALA A 120 14.11 4.63 1.16
N GLN A 121 14.12 5.89 1.56
CA GLN A 121 15.31 6.73 1.63
C GLN A 121 16.11 6.53 2.92
N GLY A 122 15.67 5.65 3.80
CA GLY A 122 16.39 5.32 5.03
C GLY A 122 16.13 6.26 6.20
N ALA A 123 14.98 6.94 6.21
CA ALA A 123 14.59 7.79 7.34
C ALA A 123 14.55 7.00 8.65
N SER A 124 14.90 7.67 9.76
CA SER A 124 14.86 7.06 11.08
C SER A 124 13.43 6.77 11.54
N TYR A 125 13.28 5.89 12.51
CA TYR A 125 11.96 5.61 13.08
C TYR A 125 11.34 6.87 13.67
N GLU A 126 12.13 7.72 14.29
CA GLU A 126 11.70 8.99 14.87
C GLU A 126 11.19 9.98 13.81
N GLU A 127 11.72 9.91 12.60
CA GLU A 127 11.26 10.72 11.46
C GLU A 127 9.98 10.17 10.84
N LEU A 128 9.80 8.85 10.87
CA LEU A 128 8.63 8.19 10.30
C LEU A 128 7.39 8.26 11.20
N ILE A 129 7.59 8.25 12.51
CA ILE A 129 6.49 8.26 13.50
C ILE A 129 5.52 9.43 13.30
N PRO A 130 5.97 10.69 13.16
CA PRO A 130 5.04 11.82 13.00
C PRO A 130 4.12 11.68 11.79
N ILE A 131 4.58 11.04 10.71
CA ILE A 131 3.79 10.84 9.49
C ILE A 131 2.59 9.95 9.80
N LEU A 132 2.83 8.83 10.50
CA LEU A 132 1.76 7.89 10.85
C LEU A 132 0.88 8.42 11.97
N GLU A 133 1.41 9.27 12.84
CA GLU A 133 0.59 9.95 13.85
C GLU A 133 -0.41 10.90 13.18
N GLU A 134 0.02 11.66 12.16
CA GLU A 134 -0.89 12.50 11.37
C GLU A 134 -1.94 11.66 10.64
N LEU A 135 -1.53 10.54 10.03
CA LEU A 135 -2.46 9.63 9.37
C LEU A 135 -3.53 9.12 10.36
N LYS A 136 -3.12 8.73 11.56
CA LYS A 136 -4.01 8.23 12.60
C LYS A 136 -5.10 9.24 12.96
N GLU A 137 -4.74 10.51 13.02
CA GLU A 137 -5.70 11.59 13.33
C GLU A 137 -6.76 11.75 12.24
N GLN A 138 -6.41 11.43 10.99
CA GLN A 138 -7.33 11.57 9.86
C GLN A 138 -8.11 10.28 9.61
N GLU A 139 -7.47 9.14 9.76
CA GLU A 139 -8.07 7.84 9.45
C GLU A 139 -7.41 6.77 10.32
N TYR A 140 -8.21 6.04 11.09
CA TYR A 140 -7.72 4.99 11.98
C TYR A 140 -8.08 3.62 11.41
N THR A 141 -7.08 2.98 10.77
CA THR A 141 -7.23 1.65 10.16
C THR A 141 -6.30 0.66 10.84
N GLU A 142 -6.65 -0.61 10.78
CA GLU A 142 -5.91 -1.69 11.47
C GLU A 142 -4.45 -1.76 11.05
N GLU A 143 -4.22 -1.75 9.75
CA GLU A 143 -2.87 -1.90 9.20
C GLU A 143 -1.94 -0.79 9.67
N TRP A 144 -2.36 0.46 9.54
CA TRP A 144 -1.53 1.61 9.88
C TRP A 144 -1.43 1.83 11.38
N ALA A 145 -2.47 1.47 12.13
CA ALA A 145 -2.42 1.46 13.59
C ALA A 145 -1.34 0.49 14.10
N TYR A 146 -1.26 -0.70 13.51
CA TYR A 146 -0.23 -1.67 13.86
C TYR A 146 1.16 -1.18 13.44
N GLU A 147 1.30 -0.64 12.23
CA GLU A 147 2.59 -0.11 11.75
C GLU A 147 3.12 0.98 12.70
N LEU A 148 2.25 1.87 13.18
CA LEU A 148 2.64 2.90 14.15
C LEU A 148 3.09 2.29 15.47
N ALA A 149 2.35 1.32 16.00
CA ALA A 149 2.75 0.63 17.22
C ALA A 149 4.12 -0.04 17.06
N TYR A 150 4.36 -0.65 15.92
CA TYR A 150 5.64 -1.29 15.59
C TYR A 150 6.77 -0.27 15.49
N LEU A 151 6.52 0.91 14.92
CA LEU A 151 7.52 1.99 14.89
C LEU A 151 7.88 2.47 16.30
N TYR A 152 6.89 2.59 17.20
CA TYR A 152 7.16 2.91 18.60
C TYR A 152 8.08 1.86 19.23
N HIS A 153 7.80 0.59 18.96
CA HIS A 153 8.65 -0.50 19.43
C HIS A 153 10.08 -0.35 18.92
N LYS A 154 10.25 -0.13 17.61
CA LYS A 154 11.58 0.02 16.99
C LYS A 154 12.34 1.26 17.50
N ALA A 155 11.61 2.32 17.85
CA ALA A 155 12.19 3.55 18.38
C ALA A 155 12.49 3.46 19.89
N GLY A 156 12.17 2.35 20.54
CA GLY A 156 12.37 2.18 21.99
C GLY A 156 11.34 2.91 22.85
N MET A 157 10.23 3.33 22.26
CA MET A 157 9.14 4.03 22.95
C MET A 157 8.12 3.04 23.51
N SER A 158 8.54 2.31 24.56
CA SER A 158 7.76 1.18 25.09
C SER A 158 6.37 1.54 25.58
N GLU A 159 6.21 2.66 26.28
CA GLU A 159 4.90 3.09 26.77
C GLU A 159 3.94 3.42 25.64
N LYS A 160 4.41 4.17 24.64
CA LYS A 160 3.61 4.51 23.45
C LYS A 160 3.24 3.26 22.65
N CYS A 161 4.17 2.30 22.57
CA CYS A 161 3.91 1.02 21.91
C CYS A 161 2.79 0.26 22.61
N ILE A 162 2.85 0.13 23.92
CA ILE A 162 1.84 -0.56 24.73
C ILE A 162 0.48 0.11 24.58
N ASP A 163 0.44 1.44 24.71
CA ASP A 163 -0.79 2.22 24.58
C ASP A 163 -1.41 2.05 23.19
N ALA A 164 -0.57 2.09 22.15
CA ALA A 164 -1.03 1.91 20.77
C ALA A 164 -1.59 0.50 20.54
N CYS A 165 -0.95 -0.53 21.10
CA CYS A 165 -1.45 -1.91 21.04
C CYS A 165 -2.79 -2.06 21.76
N ASP A 166 -2.91 -1.51 22.96
CA ASP A 166 -4.14 -1.56 23.73
C ASP A 166 -5.31 -0.86 23.01
N GLU A 167 -5.04 0.29 22.42
CA GLU A 167 -6.03 1.05 21.64
C GLU A 167 -6.50 0.25 20.42
N LEU A 168 -5.56 -0.33 19.68
CA LEU A 168 -5.86 -1.14 18.50
C LEU A 168 -6.76 -2.34 18.87
N VAL A 169 -6.38 -3.08 19.90
CA VAL A 169 -7.13 -4.24 20.38
C VAL A 169 -8.54 -3.85 20.80
N LEU A 170 -8.67 -2.75 21.53
CA LEU A 170 -9.96 -2.26 22.00
C LEU A 170 -10.85 -1.80 20.84
N TRP A 171 -10.26 -1.07 19.88
CA TRP A 171 -11.03 -0.47 18.79
C TRP A 171 -11.52 -1.50 17.77
N PHE A 172 -10.63 -2.40 17.32
CA PHE A 172 -10.96 -3.37 16.26
C PHE A 172 -11.52 -4.70 16.80
N GLY A 173 -11.09 -5.10 17.96
CA GLY A 173 -11.63 -6.26 18.67
C GLY A 173 -11.20 -7.62 18.12
N ASP A 174 -10.96 -7.78 16.83
CA ASP A 174 -10.63 -9.06 16.20
C ASP A 174 -9.78 -8.86 14.94
N GLY A 175 -9.23 -9.94 14.42
CA GLY A 175 -8.48 -9.94 13.18
C GLY A 175 -6.97 -10.09 13.36
N PRO A 176 -6.23 -10.25 12.24
CA PRO A 176 -4.79 -10.55 12.28
C PRO A 176 -3.95 -9.43 12.90
N TYR A 177 -4.36 -8.19 12.77
CA TYR A 177 -3.63 -7.08 13.38
C TYR A 177 -3.87 -7.00 14.89
N VAL A 178 -5.05 -7.41 15.37
CA VAL A 178 -5.31 -7.54 16.82
C VAL A 178 -4.40 -8.61 17.41
N GLU A 179 -4.28 -9.76 16.76
CA GLU A 179 -3.37 -10.83 17.18
C GLU A 179 -1.92 -10.32 17.27
N ARG A 180 -1.44 -9.66 16.20
CA ARG A 180 -0.10 -9.10 16.17
C ARG A 180 0.15 -8.03 17.23
N ALA A 181 -0.86 -7.20 17.51
CA ALA A 181 -0.77 -6.18 18.55
C ALA A 181 -0.65 -6.80 19.95
N LEU A 182 -1.37 -7.87 20.19
CA LEU A 182 -1.25 -8.62 21.45
C LEU A 182 0.14 -9.25 21.60
N GLU A 183 0.66 -9.85 20.54
CA GLU A 183 2.01 -10.40 20.51
C GLU A 183 3.08 -9.33 20.76
N LEU A 184 2.92 -8.17 20.14
CA LEU A 184 3.83 -7.05 20.33
C LEU A 184 3.82 -6.54 21.77
N LYS A 185 2.64 -6.41 22.37
CA LYS A 185 2.50 -6.01 23.77
C LYS A 185 3.20 -6.99 24.71
N MET A 186 3.11 -8.30 24.45
CA MET A 186 3.74 -9.33 25.28
C MET A 186 5.27 -9.21 25.36
N LEU A 187 5.89 -8.51 24.42
CA LEU A 187 7.33 -8.24 24.50
C LEU A 187 7.68 -7.32 25.68
N TYR A 188 6.72 -6.60 26.21
CA TYR A 188 6.94 -5.60 27.26
C TYR A 188 6.30 -5.97 28.59
N GLN A 189 5.11 -6.54 28.55
CA GLN A 189 4.36 -6.87 29.75
C GLN A 189 3.32 -7.96 29.49
N PRO A 190 2.84 -8.66 30.56
CA PRO A 190 1.77 -9.63 30.40
C PRO A 190 0.47 -9.00 29.89
N LEU A 191 -0.32 -9.78 29.16
CA LEU A 191 -1.63 -9.38 28.72
C LEU A 191 -2.59 -9.28 29.93
N THR A 192 -3.59 -8.40 29.82
CA THR A 192 -4.71 -8.42 30.77
C THR A 192 -5.48 -9.73 30.60
N LYS A 193 -6.31 -10.08 31.59
CA LYS A 193 -7.11 -11.31 31.52
C LYS A 193 -7.99 -11.36 30.27
N THR A 194 -8.66 -10.24 29.95
CA THR A 194 -9.50 -10.12 28.75
C THR A 194 -8.68 -10.29 27.47
N GLN A 195 -7.51 -9.66 27.41
CA GLN A 195 -6.61 -9.77 26.26
C GLN A 195 -6.06 -11.19 26.10
N GLU A 196 -5.75 -11.87 27.20
CA GLU A 196 -5.28 -13.25 27.18
C GLU A 196 -6.35 -14.20 26.64
N GLU A 197 -7.60 -14.01 27.06
CA GLU A 197 -8.75 -14.77 26.54
C GLU A 197 -8.90 -14.54 25.04
N LYS A 198 -8.77 -13.28 24.59
CA LYS A 198 -8.81 -12.93 23.18
C LYS A 198 -7.66 -13.57 22.39
N TYR A 199 -6.46 -13.49 22.92
CA TYR A 199 -5.29 -14.09 22.26
C TYR A 199 -5.45 -15.59 22.09
N ARG A 200 -5.98 -16.29 23.10
CA ARG A 200 -6.25 -17.73 23.01
C ARG A 200 -7.25 -18.07 21.91
N SER A 201 -8.16 -17.16 21.57
CA SER A 201 -9.14 -17.39 20.50
C SER A 201 -8.51 -17.50 19.12
N PHE A 202 -7.27 -16.98 18.94
CA PHE A 202 -6.52 -17.09 17.68
C PHE A 202 -5.72 -18.40 17.56
N CYS A 203 -5.59 -19.16 18.63
CA CYS A 203 -4.82 -20.41 18.67
C CYS A 203 -5.66 -21.63 18.30
#